data_214d3543b43601ae5ffb47bed7da197f
#
_entry.id   214d3543b43601ae5ffb47bed7da197f
#
_cell.length_a   1.000
_cell.length_b   1.000
_cell.length_c   1.000
_cell.angle_alpha   90.00
_cell.angle_beta   90.00
_cell.angle_gamma   90.00
#
_symmetry.space_group_name_H-M   'P 1'
#
loop_
_entity.id
_entity.type
_entity.pdbx_description
1 polymer ?
#
loop_
_entity_poly.entity_id
_entity_poly.type
_entity_poly.pdbx_seq_one_letter_code
_entity_poly.pdbx_strand_id
1 'polypeptide(L)'
;MSHNLEPIKDIIPRILSHNPELNALIQHFQLNDITTPPQLPTPNLSQIYVLDSRVTWHIPDKKFKRAKNHILQMSKPCRGFNSINSLGGWVNDEDKWELEKIRLVTSFAPFPVIRQHLLNILLGSYQMGKAIQESAIGLEIGIPDGVWMLIISTR
;
A
#
# COMPACT_ATOMS: atom_id res chain seq x y z
N MET A 1 16.65 -9.82 18.87
CA MET A 1 15.97 -10.89 18.12
C MET A 1 16.00 -10.53 16.64
N SER A 2 16.79 -11.23 15.85
CA SER A 2 16.77 -11.08 14.40
C SER A 2 15.45 -11.67 13.91
N HIS A 3 14.50 -10.81 13.54
CA HIS A 3 13.38 -11.24 12.73
C HIS A 3 13.97 -11.68 11.39
N ASN A 4 14.08 -12.97 11.16
CA ASN A 4 14.32 -13.51 9.84
C ASN A 4 13.17 -13.01 8.94
N LEU A 5 13.44 -11.96 8.19
CA LEU A 5 12.54 -11.51 7.15
C LEU A 5 12.48 -12.62 6.11
N GLU A 6 11.33 -13.27 6.03
CA GLU A 6 11.06 -14.26 5.00
C GLU A 6 11.35 -13.64 3.63
N PRO A 7 12.08 -14.31 2.73
CA PRO A 7 12.39 -13.74 1.41
C PRO A 7 11.13 -13.33 0.66
N ILE A 8 11.17 -12.17 0.00
CA ILE A 8 10.03 -11.62 -0.77
C ILE A 8 9.44 -12.66 -1.73
N LYS A 9 10.31 -13.44 -2.40
CA LYS A 9 9.91 -14.51 -3.33
C LYS A 9 9.02 -15.60 -2.71
N ASP A 10 9.12 -15.83 -1.41
CA ASP A 10 8.35 -16.87 -0.71
C ASP A 10 7.03 -16.31 -0.15
N ILE A 11 6.97 -15.00 0.07
CA ILE A 11 5.76 -14.34 0.60
C ILE A 11 4.78 -13.98 -0.52
N ILE A 12 5.26 -13.58 -1.71
CA ILE A 12 4.39 -13.20 -2.84
C ILE A 12 3.40 -14.31 -3.22
N PRO A 13 3.81 -15.59 -3.40
CA PRO A 13 2.88 -16.67 -3.69
C PRO A 13 1.80 -16.82 -2.61
N ARG A 14 2.14 -16.59 -1.35
CA ARG A 14 1.18 -16.66 -0.24
C ARG A 14 0.16 -15.53 -0.30
N ILE A 15 0.60 -14.30 -0.57
CA ILE A 15 -0.30 -13.16 -0.77
C ILE A 15 -1.24 -13.42 -1.95
N LEU A 16 -0.71 -13.91 -3.06
CA LEU A 16 -1.48 -14.20 -4.27
C LEU A 16 -2.48 -15.35 -4.07
N SER A 17 -2.15 -16.36 -3.26
CA SER A 17 -3.08 -17.45 -2.95
C SER A 17 -4.30 -16.98 -2.17
N HIS A 18 -4.16 -15.94 -1.34
CA HIS A 18 -5.26 -15.33 -0.58
C HIS A 18 -5.95 -14.19 -1.33
N ASN A 19 -5.31 -13.67 -2.38
CA ASN A 19 -5.78 -12.51 -3.15
C ASN A 19 -5.51 -12.76 -4.64
N PRO A 20 -6.18 -13.73 -5.30
CA PRO A 20 -5.87 -14.13 -6.68
C PRO A 20 -6.04 -13.02 -7.70
N GLU A 21 -6.88 -12.02 -7.43
CA GLU A 21 -7.08 -10.83 -8.26
C GLU A 21 -5.84 -9.94 -8.37
N LEU A 22 -4.89 -10.06 -7.45
CA LEU A 22 -3.62 -9.33 -7.53
C LEU A 22 -2.76 -9.76 -8.73
N ASN A 23 -2.93 -10.97 -9.25
CA ASN A 23 -2.23 -11.40 -10.46
C ASN A 23 -2.56 -10.51 -11.66
N ALA A 24 -3.83 -10.15 -11.84
CA ALA A 24 -4.27 -9.25 -12.90
C ALA A 24 -3.64 -7.86 -12.75
N LEU A 25 -3.56 -7.35 -11.52
CA LEU A 25 -2.91 -6.08 -11.21
C LEU A 25 -1.41 -6.12 -11.55
N ILE A 26 -0.71 -7.18 -11.14
CA ILE A 26 0.72 -7.38 -11.41
C ILE A 26 0.97 -7.41 -12.92
N GLN A 27 0.15 -8.12 -13.68
CA GLN A 27 0.24 -8.16 -15.14
C GLN A 27 -0.03 -6.80 -15.77
N HIS A 28 -1.05 -6.09 -15.30
CA HIS A 28 -1.40 -4.75 -15.80
C HIS A 28 -0.23 -3.77 -15.66
N PHE A 29 0.49 -3.81 -14.55
CA PHE A 29 1.65 -2.98 -14.28
C PHE A 29 2.94 -3.47 -14.95
N GLN A 30 2.95 -4.64 -15.58
CA GLN A 30 4.14 -5.25 -16.20
C GLN A 30 5.35 -5.31 -15.25
N LEU A 31 5.13 -5.76 -14.02
CA LEU A 31 6.12 -5.70 -12.94
C LEU A 31 7.34 -6.59 -13.16
N ASN A 32 7.30 -7.49 -14.16
CA ASN A 32 8.40 -8.39 -14.47
C ASN A 32 9.54 -7.74 -15.28
N ASP A 33 9.31 -6.54 -15.87
CA ASP A 33 10.25 -5.88 -16.79
C ASP A 33 10.99 -4.69 -16.17
N ILE A 34 10.98 -4.54 -14.86
CA ILE A 34 11.59 -3.38 -14.20
C ILE A 34 13.07 -3.61 -13.96
N THR A 35 13.92 -3.08 -14.84
CA THR A 35 15.37 -3.25 -14.77
C THR A 35 16.10 -2.13 -14.02
N THR A 36 15.54 -0.92 -13.99
CA THR A 36 16.20 0.24 -13.35
C THR A 36 15.20 1.04 -12.53
N PRO A 37 15.45 1.26 -11.22
CA PRO A 37 14.56 2.07 -10.39
C PRO A 37 14.57 3.54 -10.84
N PRO A 38 13.40 4.12 -11.15
CA PRO A 38 13.30 5.55 -11.30
C PRO A 38 13.54 6.21 -9.94
N GLN A 39 14.40 7.22 -9.92
CA GLN A 39 14.65 8.02 -8.71
C GLN A 39 13.87 9.32 -8.79
N LEU A 40 13.17 9.66 -7.71
CA LEU A 40 12.66 11.00 -7.54
C LEU A 40 13.85 11.95 -7.40
N PRO A 41 13.90 13.03 -8.19
CA PRO A 41 14.92 14.05 -8.02
C PRO A 41 14.81 14.67 -6.61
N THR A 42 15.93 15.12 -6.07
CA THR A 42 15.93 15.89 -4.82
C THR A 42 15.05 17.12 -5.00
N PRO A 43 14.09 17.39 -4.10
CA PRO A 43 13.24 18.55 -4.23
C PRO A 43 14.04 19.83 -4.35
N ASN A 44 13.78 20.58 -5.40
CA ASN A 44 14.32 21.93 -5.60
C ASN A 44 13.12 22.88 -5.64
N LEU A 45 13.12 23.90 -4.78
CA LEU A 45 12.01 24.85 -4.66
C LEU A 45 11.77 25.68 -5.93
N SER A 46 12.72 25.69 -6.87
CA SER A 46 12.56 26.34 -8.17
C SER A 46 11.90 25.45 -9.26
N GLN A 47 11.57 24.19 -8.93
CA GLN A 47 11.01 23.24 -9.89
C GLN A 47 9.62 22.79 -9.47
N ILE A 48 8.77 22.58 -10.46
CA ILE A 48 7.46 21.98 -10.28
C ILE A 48 7.58 20.48 -10.60
N TYR A 49 7.12 19.65 -9.66
CA TYR A 49 7.06 18.19 -9.84
C TYR A 49 5.62 17.77 -10.06
N VAL A 50 5.39 16.92 -11.04
CA VAL A 50 4.09 16.32 -11.27
C VAL A 50 4.07 14.95 -10.62
N LEU A 51 3.23 14.78 -9.61
CA LEU A 51 3.00 13.53 -8.91
C LEU A 51 1.62 13.01 -9.32
N ASP A 52 1.58 12.26 -10.42
CA ASP A 52 0.35 11.84 -11.08
C ASP A 52 -0.24 10.54 -10.53
N SER A 53 0.41 9.95 -9.54
CA SER A 53 -0.01 8.68 -8.96
C SER A 53 0.05 8.73 -7.43
N ARG A 54 -0.70 7.83 -6.79
CA ARG A 54 -0.74 7.73 -5.33
C ARG A 54 -1.00 6.32 -4.85
N VAL A 55 -0.63 6.06 -3.62
CA VAL A 55 -1.10 4.92 -2.82
C VAL A 55 -1.72 5.45 -1.54
N THR A 56 -2.84 4.85 -1.12
CA THR A 56 -3.52 5.22 0.13
C THR A 56 -3.83 3.97 0.92
N TRP A 57 -3.29 3.89 2.13
CA TRP A 57 -3.58 2.82 3.09
C TRP A 57 -4.74 3.23 3.99
N HIS A 58 -5.69 2.32 4.18
CA HIS A 58 -6.80 2.47 5.11
C HIS A 58 -6.43 1.71 6.40
N ILE A 59 -6.14 2.44 7.47
CA ILE A 59 -5.63 1.87 8.71
C ILE A 59 -6.59 2.21 9.86
N PRO A 60 -7.02 1.24 10.69
CA PRO A 60 -7.75 1.57 11.91
C PRO A 60 -6.99 2.59 12.75
N ASP A 61 -7.62 3.70 13.10
CA ASP A 61 -6.95 4.82 13.78
C ASP A 61 -6.27 4.39 15.08
N LYS A 62 -6.93 3.54 15.86
CA LYS A 62 -6.39 2.94 17.09
C LYS A 62 -5.10 2.12 16.91
N LYS A 63 -4.85 1.64 15.68
CA LYS A 63 -3.68 0.81 15.34
C LYS A 63 -2.58 1.58 14.58
N PHE A 64 -2.82 2.83 14.23
CA PHE A 64 -1.90 3.63 13.43
C PHE A 64 -0.50 3.72 14.05
N LYS A 65 -0.41 3.88 15.36
CA LYS A 65 0.90 3.93 16.05
C LYS A 65 1.75 2.68 15.79
N ARG A 66 1.13 1.50 15.76
CA ARG A 66 1.80 0.22 15.47
C ARG A 66 2.15 0.09 13.98
N ALA A 67 1.32 0.62 13.09
CA ALA A 67 1.53 0.59 11.66
C ALA A 67 2.60 1.57 11.17
N LYS A 68 2.92 2.61 11.96
CA LYS A 68 3.71 3.76 11.54
C LYS A 68 5.05 3.40 10.89
N ASN A 69 5.80 2.45 11.46
CA ASN A 69 7.11 2.09 10.91
C ASN A 69 6.99 1.43 9.52
N HIS A 70 5.97 0.61 9.29
CA HIS A 70 5.69 0.03 7.98
C HIS A 70 5.34 1.13 6.96
N ILE A 71 4.51 2.10 7.37
CA ILE A 71 4.16 3.25 6.53
C ILE A 71 5.40 4.05 6.15
N LEU A 72 6.26 4.36 7.10
CA LEU A 72 7.50 5.10 6.85
C LEU A 72 8.39 4.40 5.82
N GLN A 73 8.51 3.07 5.91
CA GLN A 73 9.29 2.29 4.96
C GLN A 73 8.66 2.27 3.57
N MET A 74 7.36 2.01 3.48
CA MET A 74 6.64 1.94 2.21
C MET A 74 6.54 3.31 1.51
N SER A 75 6.48 4.40 2.28
CA SER A 75 6.38 5.77 1.75
C SER A 75 7.73 6.36 1.36
N LYS A 76 8.84 5.77 1.79
CA LYS A 76 10.18 6.31 1.55
C LYS A 76 10.50 6.53 0.06
N PRO A 77 10.17 5.62 -0.87
CA PRO A 77 10.37 5.87 -2.30
C PRO A 77 9.59 7.07 -2.84
N CYS A 78 8.43 7.38 -2.25
CA CYS A 78 7.61 8.54 -2.58
C CYS A 78 8.07 9.83 -1.90
N ARG A 79 9.05 9.74 -1.00
CA ARG A 79 9.64 10.84 -0.21
C ARG A 79 8.69 11.54 0.75
N GLY A 80 7.53 10.97 1.04
CA GLY A 80 6.62 11.52 2.01
C GLY A 80 5.25 10.90 1.99
N PHE A 81 4.48 11.24 2.98
CA PHE A 81 3.06 10.91 3.08
C PHE A 81 2.31 12.01 3.83
N ASN A 82 1.02 12.05 3.65
CA ASN A 82 0.10 12.75 4.54
C ASN A 82 -0.88 11.76 5.17
N SER A 83 -1.54 12.15 6.22
CA SER A 83 -2.61 11.34 6.80
C SER A 83 -3.78 12.23 7.24
N ILE A 84 -4.98 11.71 7.05
CA ILE A 84 -6.22 12.34 7.49
C ILE A 84 -7.07 11.36 8.28
N ASN A 85 -7.82 11.86 9.23
CA ASN A 85 -8.83 11.08 9.93
C ASN A 85 -10.08 10.95 9.07
N SER A 86 -10.64 9.75 9.07
CA SER A 86 -11.85 9.42 8.30
C SER A 86 -12.73 8.46 9.08
N LEU A 87 -13.94 8.24 8.61
CA LEU A 87 -14.85 7.21 9.07
C LEU A 87 -15.01 6.17 7.97
N GLY A 88 -14.62 4.94 8.25
CA GLY A 88 -14.87 3.79 7.39
C GLY A 88 -16.16 3.09 7.81
N GLY A 89 -16.81 2.46 6.85
CA GLY A 89 -17.99 1.64 7.14
C GLY A 89 -18.07 0.47 6.18
N TRP A 90 -18.51 -0.67 6.67
CA TRP A 90 -18.79 -1.85 5.88
C TRP A 90 -20.01 -2.59 6.40
N VAL A 91 -20.60 -3.42 5.57
CA VAL A 91 -21.69 -4.30 5.97
C VAL A 91 -21.10 -5.64 6.36
N ASN A 92 -21.40 -6.10 7.57
CA ASN A 92 -20.91 -7.39 8.07
C ASN A 92 -21.79 -8.57 7.60
N ASP A 93 -21.43 -9.78 8.01
CA ASP A 93 -22.13 -11.01 7.61
C ASP A 93 -23.60 -11.08 8.13
N GLU A 94 -23.98 -10.23 9.08
CA GLU A 94 -25.34 -10.09 9.60
C GLU A 94 -26.16 -9.00 8.90
N ASP A 95 -25.65 -8.47 7.77
CA ASP A 95 -26.25 -7.37 7.02
C ASP A 95 -26.41 -6.08 7.85
N LYS A 96 -25.46 -5.84 8.75
CA LYS A 96 -25.42 -4.63 9.59
C LYS A 96 -24.21 -3.77 9.26
N TRP A 97 -24.40 -2.45 9.33
CA TRP A 97 -23.32 -1.49 9.22
C TRP A 97 -22.39 -1.56 10.44
N GLU A 98 -21.11 -1.75 10.18
CA GLU A 98 -20.03 -1.52 11.14
C GLU A 98 -19.27 -0.25 10.75
N LEU A 99 -19.11 0.64 11.70
CA LEU A 99 -18.43 1.92 11.51
C LEU A 99 -17.14 1.92 12.35
N GLU A 100 -16.05 2.34 11.72
CA GLU A 100 -14.76 2.43 12.39
C GLU A 100 -14.04 3.73 12.03
N LYS A 101 -13.43 4.36 13.04
CA LYS A 101 -12.49 5.46 12.79
C LYS A 101 -11.25 4.89 12.11
N ILE A 102 -10.94 5.43 10.95
CA ILE A 102 -9.77 5.04 10.17
C ILE A 102 -8.88 6.25 9.90
N ARG A 103 -7.63 5.96 9.60
CA ARG A 103 -6.67 6.91 9.11
C ARG A 103 -6.34 6.56 7.66
N LEU A 104 -6.55 7.52 6.77
CA LEU A 104 -6.12 7.42 5.38
C LEU A 104 -4.71 7.99 5.30
N VAL A 105 -3.77 7.16 4.89
CA VAL A 105 -2.36 7.55 4.72
C VAL A 105 -2.02 7.52 3.25
N THR A 106 -1.70 8.66 2.67
CA THR A 106 -1.48 8.79 1.22
C THR A 106 -0.05 9.23 0.92
N SER A 107 0.60 8.51 0.02
CA SER A 107 1.86 8.89 -0.62
C SER A 107 1.65 9.15 -2.09
N PHE A 108 2.19 10.27 -2.58
CA PHE A 108 2.16 10.65 -3.98
C PHE A 108 3.53 10.44 -4.62
N ALA A 109 3.54 10.02 -5.88
CA ALA A 109 4.74 9.87 -6.68
C ALA A 109 4.40 9.89 -8.16
N PRO A 110 5.38 10.05 -9.07
CA PRO A 110 5.21 9.74 -10.47
C PRO A 110 4.85 8.25 -10.65
N PHE A 111 4.05 7.95 -11.67
CA PHE A 111 3.63 6.57 -11.95
C PHE A 111 4.80 5.57 -12.02
N PRO A 112 5.94 5.88 -12.68
CA PRO A 112 7.07 4.94 -12.72
C PRO A 112 7.60 4.54 -11.33
N VAL A 113 7.56 5.45 -10.35
CA VAL A 113 7.97 5.16 -8.96
C VAL A 113 6.98 4.21 -8.29
N ILE A 114 5.68 4.47 -8.41
CA ILE A 114 4.64 3.57 -7.87
C ILE A 114 4.77 2.19 -8.51
N ARG A 115 4.86 2.12 -9.84
CA ARG A 115 5.05 0.87 -10.58
C ARG A 115 6.25 0.08 -10.08
N GLN A 116 7.40 0.72 -9.95
CA GLN A 116 8.65 0.11 -9.48
C GLN A 116 8.52 -0.51 -8.10
N HIS A 117 7.84 0.18 -7.17
CA HIS A 117 7.76 -0.22 -5.77
C HIS A 117 6.48 -0.98 -5.42
N LEU A 118 5.62 -1.28 -6.41
CA LEU A 118 4.31 -1.85 -6.15
C LEU A 118 4.38 -3.18 -5.40
N LEU A 119 5.28 -4.09 -5.78
CA LEU A 119 5.44 -5.37 -5.07
C LEU A 119 5.86 -5.17 -3.61
N ASN A 120 6.77 -4.22 -3.34
CA ASN A 120 7.18 -3.88 -1.98
C ASN A 120 6.03 -3.22 -1.19
N ILE A 121 5.19 -2.43 -1.84
CA ILE A 121 4.00 -1.83 -1.23
C ILE A 121 2.98 -2.93 -0.87
N LEU A 122 2.71 -3.86 -1.76
CA LEU A 122 1.80 -4.98 -1.52
C LEU A 122 2.31 -5.87 -0.38
N LEU A 123 3.59 -6.24 -0.42
CA LEU A 123 4.23 -7.04 0.61
C LEU A 123 4.24 -6.32 1.96
N GLY A 124 4.64 -5.06 1.98
CA GLY A 124 4.65 -4.25 3.20
C GLY A 124 3.26 -4.07 3.79
N SER A 125 2.23 -3.92 2.96
CA SER A 125 0.84 -3.85 3.40
C SER A 125 0.37 -5.15 4.05
N TYR A 126 0.72 -6.30 3.47
CA TYR A 126 0.44 -7.60 4.05
C TYR A 126 1.14 -7.77 5.41
N GLN A 127 2.43 -7.49 5.48
CA GLN A 127 3.22 -7.59 6.72
C GLN A 127 2.71 -6.62 7.78
N MET A 128 2.36 -5.41 7.40
CA MET A 128 1.75 -4.42 8.30
C MET A 128 0.44 -4.94 8.87
N GLY A 129 -0.45 -5.48 8.04
CA GLY A 129 -1.72 -6.03 8.48
C GLY A 129 -1.54 -7.14 9.51
N LYS A 130 -0.60 -8.06 9.28
CA LYS A 130 -0.25 -9.09 10.27
C LYS A 130 0.30 -8.48 11.56
N ALA A 131 1.21 -7.53 11.47
CA ALA A 131 1.82 -6.89 12.64
C ALA A 131 0.82 -6.14 13.52
N ILE A 132 -0.18 -5.52 12.93
CA ILE A 132 -1.24 -4.80 13.66
C ILE A 132 -2.46 -5.69 13.97
N GLN A 133 -2.41 -6.96 13.59
CA GLN A 133 -3.48 -7.94 13.82
C GLN A 133 -4.82 -7.52 13.17
N GLU A 134 -4.75 -7.12 11.92
CA GLU A 134 -5.92 -6.95 11.06
C GLU A 134 -6.09 -8.16 10.15
N SER A 135 -7.34 -8.52 9.85
CA SER A 135 -7.63 -9.62 8.93
C SER A 135 -7.49 -9.21 7.46
N ALA A 136 -7.50 -7.91 7.19
CA ALA A 136 -7.28 -7.34 5.88
C ALA A 136 -6.82 -5.87 5.98
N ILE A 137 -6.09 -5.41 4.95
CA ILE A 137 -5.70 -4.01 4.79
C ILE A 137 -6.32 -3.47 3.49
N GLY A 138 -7.02 -2.35 3.59
CA GLY A 138 -7.45 -1.59 2.42
C GLY A 138 -6.28 -0.81 1.83
N LEU A 139 -6.05 -0.97 0.52
CA LEU A 139 -5.04 -0.27 -0.24
C LEU A 139 -5.63 0.29 -1.51
N GLU A 140 -5.65 1.60 -1.64
CA GLU A 140 -6.05 2.28 -2.86
C GLU A 140 -4.81 2.65 -3.68
N ILE A 141 -4.85 2.35 -4.97
CA ILE A 141 -3.80 2.71 -5.92
C ILE A 141 -4.42 3.57 -7.00
N GLY A 142 -4.04 4.84 -7.05
CA GLY A 142 -4.43 5.77 -8.09
C GLY A 142 -3.27 5.99 -9.07
N ILE A 143 -3.55 5.82 -10.36
CA ILE A 143 -2.61 6.05 -11.46
C ILE A 143 -3.32 6.84 -12.55
N PRO A 144 -2.64 7.36 -13.59
CA PRO A 144 -3.30 8.13 -14.65
C PRO A 144 -4.48 7.42 -15.32
N ASP A 145 -4.42 6.08 -15.44
CA ASP A 145 -5.47 5.28 -16.10
C ASP A 145 -6.67 4.96 -15.20
N GLY A 146 -6.58 5.19 -13.90
CA GLY A 146 -7.69 4.88 -12.99
C GLY A 146 -7.28 4.66 -11.55
N VAL A 147 -8.23 4.15 -10.77
CA VAL A 147 -8.06 3.86 -9.34
C VAL A 147 -8.48 2.42 -9.07
N TRP A 148 -7.66 1.70 -8.33
CA TRP A 148 -7.97 0.36 -7.80
C TRP A 148 -8.06 0.42 -6.28
N MET A 149 -9.12 -0.17 -5.75
CA MET A 149 -9.23 -0.45 -4.31
C MET A 149 -8.98 -1.93 -4.08
N LEU A 150 -7.93 -2.25 -3.34
CA LEU A 150 -7.54 -3.61 -3.00
C LEU A 150 -7.86 -3.87 -1.54
N ILE A 151 -8.37 -5.06 -1.25
CA ILE A 151 -8.52 -5.57 0.11
C ILE A 151 -7.55 -6.73 0.26
N ILE A 152 -6.40 -6.45 0.88
CA ILE A 152 -5.32 -7.43 1.03
C ILE A 152 -5.60 -8.27 2.27
N SER A 153 -6.01 -9.52 2.08
CA SER A 153 -6.21 -10.47 3.16
C SER A 153 -4.88 -10.80 3.84
N THR A 154 -4.88 -10.82 5.16
CA THR A 154 -3.70 -11.11 6.01
C THR A 154 -3.93 -12.34 6.90
N ARG A 155 -5.00 -13.10 6.66
CA ARG A 155 -5.36 -14.32 7.39
C ARG A 155 -4.41 -15.48 7.09
#